data_c514a11f3d48fa0f6c242db2d8ca586e
#
_entry.id   c514a11f3d48fa0f6c242db2d8ca586e
#
_cell.length_a   1.000
_cell.length_b   1.000
_cell.length_c   1.000
_cell.angle_alpha   90.00
_cell.angle_beta   90.00
_cell.angle_gamma   90.00
#
_symmetry.space_group_name_H-M   'P 1'
#
loop_
_entity.id
_entity.type
_entity.pdbx_description
1 polymer ?
#
loop_
_entity_poly.entity_id
_entity_poly.type
_entity_poly.pdbx_seq_one_letter_code
_entity_poly.pdbx_strand_id
1 'polypeptide(L)'
;MTGCLVNILGGKSTFTDMLILVICYVIAIAVVQISRYIKRFYVRRFANNVNKNMKEVLYNSLVHKRRPQLQEEGAGDILTKAILDVDDCAEGMRKFTTEIFDTGVALAAYAGMLLFYDWRLGLICMIFPPISYIIAEKMKAVVQKTGAEYKVQSGRLSEATLDRAENAVTYRVYGCEQERKQAYEDNLTAYEKSAVRANIWGTAFPPIYKVIALAGVIFILYFGSRNVLGTGWKEWDIAILATYVSCFAKLSKKSSHAAKLFNAVHKAQVSWKRIKPLMKHENYEDADNSVTVSYTHLRAHETSQDL
;
A
#
# COMPACT_ATOMS: atom_id res chain seq x y z
N MET A 1 -9.76 4.60 29.60
CA MET A 1 -9.31 5.94 30.04
C MET A 1 -10.38 7.00 29.86
N THR A 2 -10.96 7.20 28.67
CA THR A 2 -12.05 8.18 28.46
C THR A 2 -13.22 7.98 29.42
N GLY A 3 -13.71 6.75 29.62
CA GLY A 3 -14.77 6.43 30.54
C GLY A 3 -14.41 6.72 32.01
N CYS A 4 -13.17 6.44 32.41
CA CYS A 4 -12.71 6.75 33.79
C CYS A 4 -12.59 8.25 34.02
N LEU A 5 -12.15 9.04 33.04
CA LEU A 5 -12.13 10.50 33.14
C LEU A 5 -13.55 11.07 33.30
N VAL A 6 -14.53 10.53 32.58
CA VAL A 6 -15.94 10.95 32.75
C VAL A 6 -16.45 10.62 34.14
N ASN A 7 -16.12 9.46 34.70
CA ASN A 7 -16.50 9.09 36.08
C ASN A 7 -15.85 9.96 37.14
N ILE A 8 -14.61 10.40 36.96
CA ILE A 8 -13.91 11.32 37.84
C ILE A 8 -14.54 12.72 37.81
N LEU A 9 -14.83 13.23 36.59
CA LEU A 9 -15.54 14.49 36.40
C LEU A 9 -16.95 14.47 37.03
N GLY A 10 -17.58 13.28 37.11
CA GLY A 10 -18.84 13.04 37.79
C GLY A 10 -18.73 12.90 39.33
N GLY A 11 -17.56 13.11 39.93
CA GLY A 11 -17.36 13.08 41.38
C GLY A 11 -17.40 11.70 42.04
N LYS A 12 -17.29 10.62 41.22
CA LYS A 12 -17.37 9.22 41.67
C LYS A 12 -16.02 8.59 42.07
N SER A 13 -14.90 9.30 41.96
CA SER A 13 -13.55 8.76 42.21
C SER A 13 -12.64 9.76 42.88
N THR A 14 -11.67 9.27 43.67
CA THR A 14 -10.71 10.07 44.44
C THR A 14 -9.53 10.49 43.54
N PHE A 15 -8.87 11.62 43.86
CA PHE A 15 -7.70 12.12 43.10
C PHE A 15 -6.55 11.09 43.03
N THR A 16 -6.37 10.31 44.11
CA THR A 16 -5.35 9.23 44.16
C THR A 16 -5.62 8.14 43.14
N ASP A 17 -6.88 7.74 42.92
CA ASP A 17 -7.27 6.73 41.93
C ASP A 17 -6.97 7.21 40.51
N MET A 18 -7.17 8.53 40.29
CA MET A 18 -6.80 9.16 39.00
C MET A 18 -5.29 9.07 38.75
N LEU A 19 -4.47 9.37 39.76
CA LEU A 19 -3.01 9.38 39.61
C LEU A 19 -2.47 7.97 39.31
N ILE A 20 -2.98 6.95 40.05
CA ILE A 20 -2.64 5.53 39.79
C ILE A 20 -3.03 5.14 38.38
N LEU A 21 -4.22 5.52 37.91
CA LEU A 21 -4.71 5.18 36.59
C LEU A 21 -3.86 5.84 35.46
N VAL A 22 -3.43 7.09 35.66
CA VAL A 22 -2.53 7.78 34.72
C VAL A 22 -1.17 7.09 34.68
N ILE A 23 -0.60 6.71 35.81
CA ILE A 23 0.69 5.98 35.85
C ILE A 23 0.57 4.63 35.14
N CYS A 24 -0.45 3.85 35.46
CA CYS A 24 -0.71 2.57 34.77
C CYS A 24 -0.87 2.75 33.25
N TYR A 25 -1.52 3.82 32.80
CA TYR A 25 -1.69 4.12 31.39
C TYR A 25 -0.37 4.50 30.71
N VAL A 26 0.47 5.30 31.36
CA VAL A 26 1.80 5.64 30.82
C VAL A 26 2.67 4.38 30.70
N ILE A 27 2.67 3.51 31.70
CA ILE A 27 3.38 2.22 31.66
C ILE A 27 2.84 1.37 30.52
N ALA A 28 1.53 1.25 30.36
CA ALA A 28 0.92 0.49 29.28
C ALA A 28 1.32 1.02 27.90
N ILE A 29 1.35 2.36 27.72
CA ILE A 29 1.83 2.98 26.49
C ILE A 29 3.31 2.65 26.25
N ALA A 30 4.16 2.74 27.27
CA ALA A 30 5.59 2.43 27.14
C ALA A 30 5.80 0.96 26.68
N VAL A 31 5.10 0.01 27.29
CA VAL A 31 5.14 -1.40 26.92
C VAL A 31 4.70 -1.60 25.47
N VAL A 32 3.62 -0.96 25.03
CA VAL A 32 3.12 -1.02 23.66
C VAL A 32 4.16 -0.45 22.67
N GLN A 33 4.82 0.67 23.02
CA GLN A 33 5.83 1.27 22.14
C GLN A 33 7.09 0.40 22.01
N ILE A 34 7.54 -0.19 23.11
CA ILE A 34 8.65 -1.15 23.10
C ILE A 34 8.30 -2.37 22.24
N SER A 35 7.10 -2.94 22.43
CA SER A 35 6.63 -4.07 21.62
C SER A 35 6.55 -3.73 20.12
N ARG A 36 6.12 -2.51 19.77
CA ARG A 36 6.11 -2.02 18.40
C ARG A 36 7.52 -1.87 17.81
N TYR A 37 8.48 -1.41 18.62
CA TYR A 37 9.87 -1.30 18.18
C TYR A 37 10.45 -2.69 17.89
N ILE A 38 10.30 -3.63 18.82
CA ILE A 38 10.75 -5.03 18.67
C ILE A 38 10.12 -5.66 17.42
N LYS A 39 8.80 -5.52 17.25
CA LYS A 39 8.09 -6.02 16.08
C LYS A 39 8.68 -5.44 14.78
N ARG A 40 8.89 -4.11 14.70
CA ARG A 40 9.45 -3.47 13.49
C ARG A 40 10.83 -3.98 13.15
N PHE A 41 11.65 -4.25 14.17
CA PHE A 41 12.98 -4.81 13.98
C PHE A 41 12.92 -6.22 13.36
N TYR A 42 12.10 -7.10 13.94
CA TYR A 42 11.96 -8.46 13.43
C TYR A 42 11.31 -8.52 12.04
N VAL A 43 10.31 -7.71 11.77
CA VAL A 43 9.67 -7.64 10.44
C VAL A 43 10.66 -7.14 9.38
N ARG A 44 11.50 -6.15 9.68
CA ARG A 44 12.55 -5.71 8.76
C ARG A 44 13.59 -6.79 8.52
N ARG A 45 14.04 -7.46 9.58
CA ARG A 45 14.99 -8.58 9.48
C ARG A 45 14.42 -9.72 8.62
N PHE A 46 13.16 -10.05 8.83
CA PHE A 46 12.44 -11.03 8.00
C PHE A 46 12.41 -10.61 6.52
N ALA A 47 12.00 -9.40 6.23
CA ALA A 47 11.95 -8.90 4.85
C ALA A 47 13.31 -8.88 4.17
N ASN A 48 14.37 -8.47 4.87
CA ASN A 48 15.73 -8.48 4.36
C ASN A 48 16.24 -9.90 4.09
N ASN A 49 15.91 -10.87 4.96
CA ASN A 49 16.25 -12.27 4.74
C ASN A 49 15.50 -12.85 3.52
N VAL A 50 14.21 -12.52 3.37
CA VAL A 50 13.44 -12.92 2.18
C VAL A 50 14.07 -12.32 0.93
N ASN A 51 14.40 -11.04 0.94
CA ASN A 51 15.05 -10.36 -0.20
C ASN A 51 16.39 -11.05 -0.57
N LYS A 52 17.23 -11.30 0.44
CA LYS A 52 18.50 -12.00 0.24
C LYS A 52 18.29 -13.37 -0.38
N ASN A 53 17.42 -14.20 0.21
CA ASN A 53 17.17 -15.56 -0.27
C ASN A 53 16.56 -15.57 -1.69
N MET A 54 15.64 -14.63 -1.98
CA MET A 54 15.06 -14.50 -3.32
C MET A 54 16.13 -14.12 -4.36
N LYS A 55 17.01 -13.18 -4.04
CA LYS A 55 18.14 -12.80 -4.92
C LYS A 55 19.11 -13.95 -5.12
N GLU A 56 19.41 -14.71 -4.08
CA GLU A 56 20.29 -15.87 -4.14
C GLU A 56 19.71 -16.98 -5.04
N VAL A 57 18.43 -17.34 -4.84
CA VAL A 57 17.73 -18.33 -5.68
C VAL A 57 17.67 -17.86 -7.12
N LEU A 58 17.35 -16.60 -7.35
CA LEU A 58 17.28 -16.03 -8.71
C LEU A 58 18.66 -16.03 -9.38
N TYR A 59 19.70 -15.60 -8.68
CA TYR A 59 21.07 -15.61 -9.18
C TYR A 59 21.51 -17.03 -9.56
N ASN A 60 21.31 -17.98 -8.65
CA ASN A 60 21.64 -19.39 -8.93
C ASN A 60 20.88 -19.93 -10.13
N SER A 61 19.60 -19.60 -10.27
CA SER A 61 18.81 -19.98 -11.44
C SER A 61 19.32 -19.35 -12.74
N LEU A 62 19.70 -18.05 -12.71
CA LEU A 62 20.23 -17.34 -13.88
C LEU A 62 21.59 -17.89 -14.36
N VAL A 63 22.47 -18.25 -13.44
CA VAL A 63 23.79 -18.81 -13.78
C VAL A 63 23.68 -20.17 -14.48
N HIS A 64 22.64 -20.95 -14.17
CA HIS A 64 22.41 -22.27 -14.79
C HIS A 64 21.52 -22.23 -16.04
N LYS A 65 20.99 -21.05 -16.43
CA LYS A 65 20.20 -20.91 -17.65
C LYS A 65 21.06 -20.90 -18.92
N ARG A 66 20.54 -21.46 -20.00
CA ARG A 66 21.22 -21.47 -21.31
C ARG A 66 21.23 -20.08 -21.93
N ARG A 67 22.30 -19.75 -22.66
CA ARG A 67 22.48 -18.46 -23.35
C ARG A 67 21.28 -18.03 -24.24
N PRO A 68 20.66 -18.91 -25.04
CA PRO A 68 19.50 -18.48 -25.85
C PRO A 68 18.33 -17.95 -25.01
N GLN A 69 18.01 -18.60 -23.88
CA GLN A 69 16.93 -18.18 -22.97
C GLN A 69 17.19 -16.82 -22.30
N LEU A 70 18.47 -16.51 -22.03
CA LEU A 70 18.87 -15.22 -21.49
C LEU A 70 18.84 -14.10 -22.54
N GLN A 71 19.10 -14.44 -23.83
CA GLN A 71 19.06 -13.49 -24.93
C GLN A 71 17.64 -13.10 -25.33
N GLU A 72 16.67 -14.04 -25.25
CA GLU A 72 15.25 -13.76 -25.52
C GLU A 72 14.65 -12.76 -24.55
N GLU A 73 15.03 -12.79 -23.28
CA GLU A 73 14.49 -11.89 -22.24
C GLU A 73 15.17 -10.51 -22.23
N GLY A 74 16.35 -10.38 -22.78
CA GLY A 74 17.15 -9.14 -22.76
C GLY A 74 17.79 -8.85 -21.40
N ALA A 75 19.06 -8.44 -21.41
CA ALA A 75 19.83 -8.18 -20.17
C ALA A 75 19.20 -7.13 -19.24
N GLY A 76 18.57 -6.09 -19.81
CA GLY A 76 17.92 -5.03 -19.06
C GLY A 76 16.65 -5.49 -18.30
N ASP A 77 15.83 -6.37 -18.90
CA ASP A 77 14.64 -6.91 -18.25
C ASP A 77 15.03 -7.89 -17.14
N ILE A 78 16.03 -8.73 -17.36
CA ILE A 78 16.59 -9.63 -16.34
C ILE A 78 17.12 -8.83 -15.15
N LEU A 79 17.87 -7.77 -15.39
CA LEU A 79 18.39 -6.90 -14.34
C LEU A 79 17.26 -6.22 -13.55
N THR A 80 16.23 -5.76 -14.24
CA THR A 80 15.03 -5.17 -13.63
C THR A 80 14.31 -6.19 -12.74
N LYS A 81 14.12 -7.41 -13.23
CA LYS A 81 13.52 -8.52 -12.45
C LYS A 81 14.36 -8.87 -11.24
N ALA A 82 15.69 -8.96 -11.39
CA ALA A 82 16.61 -9.34 -10.32
C ALA A 82 16.73 -8.30 -9.20
N ILE A 83 16.60 -7.03 -9.50
CA ILE A 83 16.77 -5.95 -8.54
C ILE A 83 15.41 -5.40 -8.10
N LEU A 84 14.64 -4.80 -9.02
CA LEU A 84 13.44 -4.05 -8.66
C LEU A 84 12.26 -4.95 -8.31
N ASP A 85 12.01 -6.00 -9.08
CA ASP A 85 10.86 -6.88 -8.84
C ASP A 85 11.05 -7.72 -7.57
N VAL A 86 12.28 -8.13 -7.26
CA VAL A 86 12.59 -8.82 -5.99
C VAL A 86 12.41 -7.88 -4.79
N ASP A 87 12.88 -6.63 -4.91
CA ASP A 87 12.70 -5.62 -3.86
C ASP A 87 11.21 -5.30 -3.64
N ASP A 88 10.41 -5.19 -4.71
CA ASP A 88 8.97 -4.99 -4.63
C ASP A 88 8.25 -6.18 -3.95
N CYS A 89 8.67 -7.41 -4.21
CA CYS A 89 8.14 -8.60 -3.51
C CYS A 89 8.45 -8.57 -2.01
N ALA A 90 9.70 -8.32 -1.64
CA ALA A 90 10.13 -8.26 -0.25
C ALA A 90 9.43 -7.11 0.51
N GLU A 91 9.31 -5.93 -0.12
CA GLU A 91 8.61 -4.78 0.44
C GLU A 91 7.11 -5.05 0.58
N GLY A 92 6.48 -5.73 -0.38
CA GLY A 92 5.09 -6.17 -0.29
C GLY A 92 4.86 -7.12 0.89
N MET A 93 5.73 -8.11 1.08
CA MET A 93 5.67 -9.03 2.22
C MET A 93 5.88 -8.29 3.55
N ARG A 94 6.82 -7.34 3.60
CA ARG A 94 7.05 -6.50 4.77
C ARG A 94 5.81 -5.69 5.14
N LYS A 95 5.17 -5.02 4.17
CA LYS A 95 3.96 -4.24 4.37
C LYS A 95 2.81 -5.11 4.81
N PHE A 96 2.61 -6.26 4.17
CA PHE A 96 1.58 -7.22 4.53
C PHE A 96 1.72 -7.69 5.98
N THR A 97 2.90 -8.16 6.36
CA THR A 97 3.19 -8.62 7.72
C THR A 97 2.98 -7.49 8.75
N THR A 98 3.49 -6.29 8.46
CA THR A 98 3.32 -5.13 9.35
C THR A 98 1.85 -4.81 9.57
N GLU A 99 1.06 -4.75 8.49
CA GLU A 99 -0.35 -4.35 8.56
C GLU A 99 -1.26 -5.43 9.16
N ILE A 100 -0.97 -6.70 8.96
CA ILE A 100 -1.72 -7.77 9.67
C ILE A 100 -1.63 -7.58 11.18
N PHE A 101 -0.44 -7.30 11.70
CA PHE A 101 -0.27 -7.09 13.14
C PHE A 101 -0.76 -5.73 13.62
N ASP A 102 -0.56 -4.64 12.86
CA ASP A 102 -0.93 -3.28 13.30
C ASP A 102 -2.40 -2.95 13.05
N THR A 103 -2.95 -3.44 11.95
CA THR A 103 -4.32 -3.14 11.53
C THR A 103 -5.24 -4.30 11.82
N GLY A 104 -4.86 -5.55 11.47
CA GLY A 104 -5.68 -6.73 11.65
C GLY A 104 -6.00 -7.03 13.12
N VAL A 105 -4.96 -7.08 13.98
CA VAL A 105 -5.15 -7.32 15.42
C VAL A 105 -5.94 -6.17 16.06
N ALA A 106 -5.66 -4.92 15.68
CA ALA A 106 -6.39 -3.76 16.19
C ALA A 106 -7.87 -3.76 15.75
N LEU A 107 -8.16 -4.12 14.50
CA LEU A 107 -9.54 -4.26 14.00
C LEU A 107 -10.29 -5.35 14.77
N ALA A 108 -9.66 -6.52 14.96
CA ALA A 108 -10.25 -7.63 15.73
C ALA A 108 -10.51 -7.22 17.19
N ALA A 109 -9.57 -6.51 17.82
CA ALA A 109 -9.73 -6.04 19.19
C ALA A 109 -10.85 -5.00 19.33
N TYR A 110 -10.92 -4.00 18.43
CA TYR A 110 -11.99 -3.00 18.46
C TYR A 110 -13.34 -3.60 18.12
N ALA A 111 -13.41 -4.50 17.12
CA ALA A 111 -14.62 -5.21 16.78
C ALA A 111 -15.11 -6.09 17.94
N GLY A 112 -14.21 -6.86 18.55
CA GLY A 112 -14.53 -7.67 19.73
C GLY A 112 -15.03 -6.83 20.92
N MET A 113 -14.42 -5.66 21.15
CA MET A 113 -14.85 -4.73 22.21
C MET A 113 -16.25 -4.16 21.93
N LEU A 114 -16.55 -3.77 20.68
CA LEU A 114 -17.88 -3.28 20.31
C LEU A 114 -18.94 -4.37 20.51
N LEU A 115 -18.66 -5.60 20.12
CA LEU A 115 -19.58 -6.75 20.30
C LEU A 115 -19.75 -7.12 21.78
N PHE A 116 -18.71 -6.98 22.59
CA PHE A 116 -18.79 -7.26 24.04
C PHE A 116 -19.68 -6.27 24.77
N TYR A 117 -19.60 -4.98 24.44
CA TYR A 117 -20.47 -3.95 25.04
C TYR A 117 -21.91 -4.10 24.62
N ASP A 118 -22.18 -4.26 23.31
CA ASP A 118 -23.51 -4.48 22.76
C ASP A 118 -23.40 -5.18 21.41
N TRP A 119 -23.80 -6.45 21.37
CA TRP A 119 -23.66 -7.25 20.16
C TRP A 119 -24.59 -6.78 19.02
N ARG A 120 -25.80 -6.23 19.35
CA ARG A 120 -26.77 -5.74 18.37
C ARG A 120 -26.24 -4.48 17.67
N LEU A 121 -25.84 -3.50 18.46
CA LEU A 121 -25.30 -2.27 17.95
C LEU A 121 -23.93 -2.52 17.27
N GLY A 122 -23.13 -3.44 17.82
CA GLY A 122 -21.85 -3.84 17.25
C GLY A 122 -21.99 -4.42 15.84
N LEU A 123 -22.95 -5.33 15.59
CA LEU A 123 -23.22 -5.87 14.26
C LEU A 123 -23.63 -4.78 13.27
N ILE A 124 -24.51 -3.86 13.67
CA ILE A 124 -24.90 -2.74 12.81
C ILE A 124 -23.71 -1.85 12.47
N CYS A 125 -22.87 -1.53 13.47
CA CYS A 125 -21.66 -0.72 13.28
C CYS A 125 -20.64 -1.41 12.35
N MET A 126 -20.57 -2.74 12.33
CA MET A 126 -19.70 -3.49 11.44
C MET A 126 -20.09 -3.41 9.95
N ILE A 127 -21.28 -2.90 9.63
CA ILE A 127 -21.72 -2.69 8.24
C ILE A 127 -21.00 -1.47 7.59
N PHE A 128 -20.66 -0.45 8.38
CA PHE A 128 -20.06 0.79 7.84
C PHE A 128 -18.67 0.60 7.22
N PRO A 129 -17.71 -0.14 7.81
CA PRO A 129 -16.41 -0.40 7.21
C PRO A 129 -16.47 -1.09 5.84
N PRO A 130 -17.24 -2.17 5.61
CA PRO A 130 -17.41 -2.76 4.28
C PRO A 130 -18.02 -1.81 3.25
N ILE A 131 -19.02 -1.00 3.63
CA ILE A 131 -19.60 0.01 2.73
C ILE A 131 -18.52 1.01 2.28
N SER A 132 -17.73 1.51 3.23
CA SER A 132 -16.61 2.40 2.93
C SER A 132 -15.60 1.75 1.98
N TYR A 133 -15.34 0.45 2.14
CA TYR A 133 -14.43 -0.29 1.27
C TYR A 133 -14.98 -0.45 -0.16
N ILE A 134 -16.26 -0.79 -0.32
CA ILE A 134 -16.90 -0.92 -1.64
C ILE A 134 -16.87 0.41 -2.40
N ILE A 135 -17.14 1.53 -1.71
CA ILE A 135 -17.07 2.87 -2.31
C ILE A 135 -15.63 3.20 -2.71
N ALA A 136 -14.66 2.88 -1.85
CA ALA A 136 -13.24 3.06 -2.13
C ALA A 136 -12.78 2.30 -3.37
N GLU A 137 -13.20 1.04 -3.52
CA GLU A 137 -12.81 0.20 -4.66
C GLU A 137 -13.39 0.72 -5.98
N LYS A 138 -14.64 1.19 -5.99
CA LYS A 138 -15.24 1.84 -7.16
C LYS A 138 -14.53 3.15 -7.52
N MET A 139 -14.18 3.96 -6.53
CA MET A 139 -13.45 5.21 -6.76
C MET A 139 -12.01 4.98 -7.26
N LYS A 140 -11.37 3.90 -6.83
CA LYS A 140 -10.01 3.55 -7.24
C LYS A 140 -9.87 3.46 -8.76
N ALA A 141 -10.84 2.87 -9.46
CA ALA A 141 -10.83 2.76 -10.91
C ALA A 141 -10.82 4.15 -11.58
N VAL A 142 -11.62 5.10 -11.05
CA VAL A 142 -11.66 6.48 -11.55
C VAL A 142 -10.35 7.21 -11.28
N VAL A 143 -9.80 7.07 -10.07
CA VAL A 143 -8.51 7.69 -9.69
C VAL A 143 -7.36 7.15 -10.55
N GLN A 144 -7.35 5.84 -10.82
CA GLN A 144 -6.34 5.23 -11.68
C GLN A 144 -6.44 5.72 -13.13
N LYS A 145 -7.66 5.81 -13.66
CA LYS A 145 -7.91 6.31 -15.03
C LYS A 145 -7.47 7.77 -15.17
N THR A 146 -7.92 8.64 -14.28
CA THR A 146 -7.55 10.07 -14.31
C THR A 146 -6.07 10.30 -14.03
N GLY A 147 -5.46 9.50 -13.16
CA GLY A 147 -4.02 9.53 -12.91
C GLY A 147 -3.17 9.07 -14.10
N ALA A 148 -3.65 8.07 -14.86
CA ALA A 148 -3.00 7.63 -16.09
C ALA A 148 -3.09 8.73 -17.17
N GLU A 149 -4.26 9.34 -17.35
CA GLU A 149 -4.47 10.47 -18.28
C GLU A 149 -3.54 11.65 -17.94
N TYR A 150 -3.45 12.01 -16.66
CA TYR A 150 -2.52 13.04 -16.17
C TYR A 150 -1.05 12.72 -16.52
N LYS A 151 -0.61 11.47 -16.33
CA LYS A 151 0.76 11.05 -16.68
C LYS A 151 1.05 11.18 -18.18
N VAL A 152 0.09 10.83 -19.03
CA VAL A 152 0.22 10.98 -20.48
C VAL A 152 0.36 12.45 -20.87
N GLN A 153 -0.48 13.33 -20.33
CA GLN A 153 -0.39 14.77 -20.61
C GLN A 153 0.89 15.39 -20.05
N SER A 154 1.36 14.93 -18.88
CA SER A 154 2.64 15.33 -18.31
C SER A 154 3.81 14.94 -19.22
N GLY A 155 3.78 13.74 -19.81
CA GLY A 155 4.78 13.29 -20.79
C GLY A 155 4.80 14.18 -22.03
N ARG A 156 3.63 14.48 -22.61
CA ARG A 156 3.52 15.37 -23.79
C ARG A 156 4.03 16.77 -23.51
N LEU A 157 3.70 17.32 -22.34
CA LEU A 157 4.20 18.64 -21.94
C LEU A 157 5.71 18.63 -21.77
N SER A 158 6.29 17.56 -21.18
CA SER A 158 7.73 17.42 -21.02
C SER A 158 8.44 17.34 -22.37
N GLU A 159 7.90 16.58 -23.31
CA GLU A 159 8.40 16.45 -24.69
C GLU A 159 8.35 17.82 -25.41
N ALA A 160 7.22 18.51 -25.35
CA ALA A 160 7.07 19.86 -25.94
C ALA A 160 8.01 20.89 -25.30
N THR A 161 8.29 20.74 -24.00
CA THR A 161 9.23 21.62 -23.29
C THR A 161 10.67 21.34 -23.74
N LEU A 162 11.05 20.08 -23.90
CA LEU A 162 12.37 19.68 -24.37
C LEU A 162 12.59 20.13 -25.81
N ASP A 163 11.61 19.87 -26.71
CA ASP A 163 11.66 20.32 -28.11
C ASP A 163 11.87 21.84 -28.20
N ARG A 164 11.14 22.60 -27.39
CA ARG A 164 11.27 24.05 -27.36
C ARG A 164 12.63 24.53 -26.84
N ALA A 165 13.21 23.82 -25.87
CA ALA A 165 14.54 24.16 -25.35
C ALA A 165 15.64 23.84 -26.36
N GLU A 166 15.59 22.66 -26.98
CA GLU A 166 16.59 22.21 -27.95
C GLU A 166 16.54 23.00 -29.26
N ASN A 167 15.34 23.35 -29.74
CA ASN A 167 15.14 24.01 -31.03
C ASN A 167 14.87 25.53 -30.92
N ALA A 168 15.16 26.15 -29.75
CA ALA A 168 14.88 27.57 -29.53
C ALA A 168 15.50 28.51 -30.55
N VAL A 169 16.75 28.26 -30.95
CA VAL A 169 17.46 29.06 -31.97
C VAL A 169 16.83 28.87 -33.35
N THR A 170 16.50 27.63 -33.69
CA THR A 170 15.84 27.30 -34.97
C THR A 170 14.52 28.03 -35.11
N TYR A 171 13.67 28.06 -34.09
CA TYR A 171 12.37 28.73 -34.11
C TYR A 171 12.53 30.26 -34.29
N ARG A 172 13.58 30.88 -33.72
CA ARG A 172 13.89 32.30 -33.95
C ARG A 172 14.32 32.59 -35.37
N VAL A 173 15.21 31.76 -35.91
CA VAL A 173 15.74 31.95 -37.28
C VAL A 173 14.61 31.81 -38.33
N TYR A 174 13.69 30.89 -38.14
CA TYR A 174 12.56 30.68 -39.06
C TYR A 174 11.32 31.51 -38.75
N GLY A 175 11.30 32.33 -37.68
CA GLY A 175 10.15 33.16 -37.32
C GLY A 175 8.90 32.43 -36.85
N CYS A 176 9.02 31.14 -36.43
CA CYS A 176 7.90 30.26 -36.02
C CYS A 176 7.62 30.33 -34.53
N GLU A 177 8.18 31.30 -33.80
CA GLU A 177 8.08 31.36 -32.33
C GLU A 177 6.63 31.45 -31.83
N GLN A 178 5.80 32.29 -32.51
CA GLN A 178 4.42 32.53 -32.08
C GLN A 178 3.53 31.27 -32.27
N GLU A 179 3.68 30.60 -33.39
CA GLU A 179 2.93 29.36 -33.65
C GLU A 179 3.30 28.24 -32.69
N ARG A 180 4.60 28.07 -32.43
CA ARG A 180 5.11 27.11 -31.45
C ARG A 180 4.75 27.46 -30.01
N LYS A 181 4.62 28.74 -29.68
CA LYS A 181 4.11 29.20 -28.41
C LYS A 181 2.66 28.77 -28.20
N GLN A 182 1.81 28.96 -29.18
CA GLN A 182 0.41 28.56 -29.12
C GLN A 182 0.26 27.04 -28.92
N ALA A 183 0.99 26.24 -29.68
CA ALA A 183 0.99 24.79 -29.52
C ALA A 183 1.45 24.33 -28.13
N TYR A 184 2.42 25.02 -27.54
CA TYR A 184 2.86 24.76 -26.16
C TYR A 184 1.79 25.13 -25.13
N GLU A 185 1.11 26.27 -25.28
CA GLU A 185 0.01 26.71 -24.41
C GLU A 185 -1.18 25.75 -24.46
N ASP A 186 -1.46 25.15 -25.63
CA ASP A 186 -2.48 24.10 -25.76
C ASP A 186 -2.12 22.84 -24.96
N ASN A 187 -0.84 22.40 -25.03
CA ASN A 187 -0.35 21.28 -24.23
C ASN A 187 -0.38 21.61 -22.71
N LEU A 188 -0.04 22.83 -22.33
CA LEU A 188 -0.10 23.28 -20.93
C LEU A 188 -1.53 23.29 -20.41
N THR A 189 -2.48 23.75 -21.22
CA THR A 189 -3.92 23.76 -20.88
C THR A 189 -4.46 22.33 -20.74
N ALA A 190 -4.07 21.43 -21.62
CA ALA A 190 -4.44 20.00 -21.54
C ALA A 190 -3.87 19.33 -20.29
N TYR A 191 -2.61 19.63 -19.95
CA TYR A 191 -1.97 19.17 -18.73
C TYR A 191 -2.70 19.71 -17.49
N GLU A 192 -2.97 21.02 -17.40
CA GLU A 192 -3.68 21.63 -16.28
C GLU A 192 -5.05 20.98 -16.05
N LYS A 193 -5.86 20.83 -17.09
CA LYS A 193 -7.18 20.18 -17.00
C LYS A 193 -7.08 18.75 -16.48
N SER A 194 -6.11 17.97 -16.97
CA SER A 194 -5.91 16.60 -16.52
C SER A 194 -5.38 16.54 -15.07
N ALA A 195 -4.48 17.46 -14.70
CA ALA A 195 -3.94 17.58 -13.34
C ALA A 195 -5.02 17.92 -12.32
N VAL A 196 -5.86 18.93 -12.63
CA VAL A 196 -6.99 19.32 -11.77
C VAL A 196 -7.96 18.16 -11.60
N ARG A 197 -8.32 17.47 -12.69
CA ARG A 197 -9.23 16.30 -12.62
C ARG A 197 -8.64 15.17 -11.78
N ALA A 198 -7.37 14.84 -11.98
CA ALA A 198 -6.68 13.80 -11.20
C ALA A 198 -6.60 14.18 -9.71
N ASN A 199 -6.31 15.45 -9.38
CA ASN A 199 -6.24 15.93 -8.01
C ASN A 199 -7.63 15.93 -7.32
N ILE A 200 -8.70 16.36 -8.01
CA ILE A 200 -10.06 16.33 -7.46
C ILE A 200 -10.43 14.91 -7.07
N TRP A 201 -10.27 13.94 -7.97
CA TRP A 201 -10.60 12.55 -7.68
C TRP A 201 -9.65 11.91 -6.66
N GLY A 202 -8.36 12.25 -6.71
CA GLY A 202 -7.37 11.76 -5.73
C GLY A 202 -7.61 12.26 -4.30
N THR A 203 -8.13 13.48 -4.15
CA THR A 203 -8.41 14.10 -2.83
C THR A 203 -9.85 13.93 -2.36
N ALA A 204 -10.78 13.50 -3.21
CA ALA A 204 -12.19 13.28 -2.85
C ALA A 204 -12.41 12.11 -1.89
N PHE A 205 -11.52 11.12 -1.89
CA PHE A 205 -11.67 9.91 -1.08
C PHE A 205 -11.68 10.17 0.45
N PRO A 206 -10.74 10.94 1.04
CA PRO A 206 -10.76 11.20 2.48
C PRO A 206 -12.03 11.88 3.01
N PRO A 207 -12.61 12.89 2.34
CA PRO A 207 -13.89 13.48 2.76
C PRO A 207 -15.05 12.48 2.73
N ILE A 208 -15.20 11.70 1.67
CA ILE A 208 -16.28 10.71 1.54
C ILE A 208 -16.19 9.68 2.66
N TYR A 209 -14.99 9.19 2.93
CA TYR A 209 -14.75 8.25 4.02
C TYR A 209 -15.13 8.86 5.39
N LYS A 210 -14.77 10.13 5.63
CA LYS A 210 -15.14 10.84 6.87
C LYS A 210 -16.64 10.99 7.03
N VAL A 211 -17.39 11.28 5.95
CA VAL A 211 -18.85 11.39 5.99
C VAL A 211 -19.47 10.05 6.36
N ILE A 212 -19.02 8.94 5.80
CA ILE A 212 -19.53 7.60 6.14
C ILE A 212 -19.22 7.26 7.61
N ALA A 213 -18.01 7.57 8.07
CA ALA A 213 -17.63 7.37 9.46
C ALA A 213 -18.48 8.24 10.41
N LEU A 214 -18.76 9.49 10.03
CA LEU A 214 -19.62 10.39 10.82
C LEU A 214 -21.07 9.89 10.89
N ALA A 215 -21.62 9.39 9.77
CA ALA A 215 -22.94 8.75 9.77
C ALA A 215 -23.01 7.59 10.76
N GLY A 216 -21.97 6.74 10.83
CA GLY A 216 -21.85 5.70 11.84
C GLY A 216 -21.82 6.23 13.28
N VAL A 217 -21.10 7.33 13.51
CA VAL A 217 -21.07 7.98 14.84
C VAL A 217 -22.45 8.53 15.23
N ILE A 218 -23.14 9.20 14.31
CA ILE A 218 -24.51 9.73 14.55
C ILE A 218 -25.45 8.57 14.91
N PHE A 219 -25.34 7.45 14.20
CA PHE A 219 -26.13 6.27 14.46
C PHE A 219 -25.88 5.71 15.88
N ILE A 220 -24.58 5.63 16.27
CA ILE A 220 -24.18 5.20 17.61
C ILE A 220 -24.71 6.16 18.69
N LEU A 221 -24.62 7.47 18.46
CA LEU A 221 -25.14 8.45 19.40
C LEU A 221 -26.66 8.33 19.57
N TYR A 222 -27.41 8.11 18.50
CA TYR A 222 -28.85 7.96 18.56
C TYR A 222 -29.27 6.72 19.38
N PHE A 223 -28.74 5.55 19.05
CA PHE A 223 -29.11 4.32 19.79
C PHE A 223 -28.44 4.23 21.16
N GLY A 224 -27.21 4.70 21.28
CA GLY A 224 -26.49 4.73 22.53
C GLY A 224 -27.10 5.69 23.56
N SER A 225 -27.61 6.85 23.12
CA SER A 225 -28.34 7.77 24.02
C SER A 225 -29.63 7.14 24.55
N ARG A 226 -30.37 6.37 23.73
CA ARG A 226 -31.52 5.61 24.19
C ARG A 226 -31.18 4.56 25.25
N ASN A 227 -30.03 3.90 25.09
CA ASN A 227 -29.52 2.95 26.08
C ASN A 227 -29.14 3.66 27.39
N VAL A 228 -28.57 4.87 27.32
CA VAL A 228 -28.25 5.68 28.54
C VAL A 228 -29.51 6.18 29.23
N LEU A 229 -30.55 6.55 28.49
CA LEU A 229 -31.84 7.00 29.02
C LEU A 229 -32.72 5.86 29.54
N GLY A 230 -32.27 4.60 29.49
CA GLY A 230 -33.04 3.44 29.93
C GLY A 230 -34.20 3.04 28.99
N THR A 231 -34.34 3.69 27.82
CA THR A 231 -35.38 3.40 26.81
C THR A 231 -34.88 2.45 25.72
N GLY A 232 -33.62 2.01 25.79
CA GLY A 232 -32.98 1.11 24.85
C GLY A 232 -33.05 -0.37 25.28
N TRP A 233 -32.29 -1.21 24.60
CA TRP A 233 -32.22 -2.65 24.86
C TRP A 233 -31.16 -3.07 25.90
N LYS A 234 -30.30 -2.16 26.34
CA LYS A 234 -29.28 -2.39 27.36
C LYS A 234 -29.02 -1.07 28.11
N GLU A 235 -28.93 -1.15 29.43
CA GLU A 235 -28.60 0.01 30.26
C GLU A 235 -27.11 0.34 30.10
N TRP A 236 -26.82 1.58 29.74
CA TRP A 236 -25.49 2.11 29.58
C TRP A 236 -25.23 3.28 30.51
N ASP A 237 -23.98 3.39 30.98
CA ASP A 237 -23.49 4.62 31.59
C ASP A 237 -22.92 5.53 30.47
N ILE A 238 -22.89 6.84 30.73
CA ILE A 238 -22.30 7.86 29.81
C ILE A 238 -20.84 7.49 29.44
N ALA A 239 -20.10 6.92 30.41
CA ALA A 239 -18.75 6.44 30.22
C ALA A 239 -18.66 5.31 29.16
N ILE A 240 -19.64 4.42 29.13
CA ILE A 240 -19.74 3.35 28.14
C ILE A 240 -20.00 3.93 26.75
N LEU A 241 -20.93 4.88 26.64
CA LEU A 241 -21.23 5.57 25.38
C LEU A 241 -19.98 6.26 24.81
N ALA A 242 -19.27 7.05 25.62
CA ALA A 242 -18.03 7.74 25.23
C ALA A 242 -16.95 6.75 24.77
N THR A 243 -16.80 5.62 25.47
CA THR A 243 -15.86 4.56 25.11
C THR A 243 -16.25 3.91 23.79
N TYR A 244 -17.54 3.62 23.59
CA TYR A 244 -18.08 2.99 22.37
C TYR A 244 -17.83 3.86 21.14
N VAL A 245 -18.16 5.15 21.19
CA VAL A 245 -17.88 6.14 20.13
C VAL A 245 -16.39 6.20 19.80
N SER A 246 -15.54 6.25 20.84
CA SER A 246 -14.08 6.28 20.68
C SER A 246 -13.55 5.01 20.00
N CYS A 247 -14.06 3.84 20.36
CA CYS A 247 -13.69 2.57 19.76
C CYS A 247 -14.12 2.50 18.29
N PHE A 248 -15.34 2.92 17.97
CA PHE A 248 -15.83 2.96 16.60
C PHE A 248 -15.02 3.94 15.72
N ALA A 249 -14.70 5.13 16.22
CA ALA A 249 -13.87 6.09 15.51
C ALA A 249 -12.47 5.51 15.18
N LYS A 250 -11.87 4.77 16.12
CA LYS A 250 -10.60 4.07 15.92
C LYS A 250 -10.73 2.90 14.93
N LEU A 251 -11.81 2.11 15.02
CA LEU A 251 -12.13 1.04 14.08
C LEU A 251 -12.24 1.58 12.64
N SER A 252 -13.04 2.63 12.47
CA SER A 252 -13.26 3.29 11.19
C SER A 252 -11.94 3.81 10.59
N LYS A 253 -11.12 4.53 11.38
CA LYS A 253 -9.80 5.00 10.95
C LYS A 253 -8.87 3.86 10.55
N LYS A 254 -8.84 2.77 11.29
CA LYS A 254 -8.01 1.60 10.98
C LYS A 254 -8.48 0.87 9.72
N SER A 255 -9.78 0.77 9.51
CA SER A 255 -10.36 0.18 8.29
C SER A 255 -9.91 0.90 7.02
N SER A 256 -9.78 2.24 7.03
CA SER A 256 -9.28 2.99 5.87
C SER A 256 -7.82 2.67 5.52
N HIS A 257 -7.01 2.29 6.50
CA HIS A 257 -5.62 1.89 6.25
C HIS A 257 -5.51 0.50 5.60
N ALA A 258 -6.44 -0.41 5.89
CA ALA A 258 -6.48 -1.73 5.27
C ALA A 258 -6.59 -1.66 3.74
N ALA A 259 -7.29 -0.67 3.19
CA ALA A 259 -7.39 -0.47 1.74
C ALA A 259 -6.04 -0.18 1.07
N LYS A 260 -5.12 0.51 1.76
CA LYS A 260 -3.76 0.81 1.24
C LYS A 260 -2.89 -0.45 1.13
N LEU A 261 -3.14 -1.44 1.99
CA LEU A 261 -2.42 -2.70 1.98
C LEU A 261 -2.64 -3.46 0.66
N PHE A 262 -3.86 -3.48 0.15
CA PHE A 262 -4.20 -4.17 -1.10
C PHE A 262 -3.33 -3.72 -2.27
N ASN A 263 -3.05 -2.42 -2.38
CA ASN A 263 -2.19 -1.89 -3.45
C ASN A 263 -0.75 -2.41 -3.35
N ALA A 264 -0.21 -2.48 -2.12
CA ALA A 264 1.16 -2.98 -1.91
C ALA A 264 1.26 -4.49 -2.18
N VAL A 265 0.25 -5.26 -1.75
CA VAL A 265 0.17 -6.71 -2.01
C VAL A 265 -0.02 -6.98 -3.51
N HIS A 266 -0.89 -6.23 -4.18
CA HIS A 266 -1.11 -6.39 -5.62
C HIS A 266 0.17 -6.10 -6.43
N LYS A 267 0.91 -5.03 -6.08
CA LYS A 267 2.20 -4.72 -6.72
C LYS A 267 3.19 -5.88 -6.54
N ALA A 268 3.32 -6.41 -5.32
CA ALA A 268 4.17 -7.55 -5.03
C ALA A 268 3.75 -8.82 -5.80
N GLN A 269 2.43 -9.07 -5.96
CA GLN A 269 1.93 -10.19 -6.75
C GLN A 269 2.28 -10.07 -8.25
N VAL A 270 2.21 -8.87 -8.80
CA VAL A 270 2.61 -8.61 -10.20
C VAL A 270 4.09 -8.89 -10.38
N SER A 271 4.94 -8.35 -9.51
CA SER A 271 6.38 -8.59 -9.53
C SER A 271 6.71 -10.06 -9.32
N TRP A 272 6.02 -10.75 -8.40
CA TRP A 272 6.17 -12.20 -8.20
C TRP A 272 5.84 -13.01 -9.44
N LYS A 273 4.76 -12.68 -10.15
CA LYS A 273 4.42 -13.37 -11.41
C LYS A 273 5.51 -13.26 -12.48
N ARG A 274 6.23 -12.14 -12.50
CA ARG A 274 7.34 -11.92 -13.43
C ARG A 274 8.61 -12.68 -13.04
N ILE A 275 8.86 -12.83 -11.73
CA ILE A 275 10.08 -13.49 -11.22
C ILE A 275 9.91 -15.02 -11.17
N LYS A 276 8.70 -15.50 -10.83
CA LYS A 276 8.42 -16.92 -10.62
C LYS A 276 8.93 -17.85 -11.74
N PRO A 277 8.78 -17.52 -13.05
CA PRO A 277 9.32 -18.36 -14.13
C PRO A 277 10.85 -18.46 -14.11
N LEU A 278 11.52 -17.37 -13.66
CA LEU A 278 12.99 -17.33 -13.58
C LEU A 278 13.55 -18.11 -12.39
N MET A 279 12.77 -18.35 -11.34
CA MET A 279 13.15 -19.09 -10.16
C MET A 279 12.91 -20.60 -10.26
N LYS A 280 12.27 -21.09 -11.33
CA LYS A 280 12.14 -22.55 -11.55
C LYS A 280 13.48 -23.13 -11.93
N HIS A 281 14.03 -24.00 -11.09
CA HIS A 281 15.07 -24.94 -11.52
C HIS A 281 14.45 -25.90 -12.54
N GLU A 282 14.95 -25.90 -13.76
CA GLU A 282 14.82 -27.08 -14.63
C GLU A 282 15.72 -28.14 -13.99
N ASN A 283 15.10 -29.22 -13.50
CA ASN A 283 15.86 -30.35 -12.99
C ASN A 283 16.77 -30.86 -14.10
N TYR A 284 18.07 -30.82 -13.83
CA TYR A 284 19.13 -31.24 -14.78
C TYR A 284 19.11 -32.74 -15.08
N GLU A 285 18.24 -33.52 -14.43
CA GLU A 285 18.17 -35.00 -14.56
C GLU A 285 17.66 -35.46 -15.92
N ASP A 286 16.95 -34.63 -16.70
CA ASP A 286 16.46 -34.97 -18.06
C ASP A 286 17.41 -34.54 -19.20
N ALA A 287 18.53 -33.90 -18.89
CA ALA A 287 19.43 -33.33 -19.92
C ALA A 287 20.64 -34.24 -20.27
N ASP A 288 20.81 -35.36 -19.62
CA ASP A 288 22.00 -36.24 -19.82
C ASP A 288 21.94 -37.10 -21.07
N ASN A 289 20.83 -37.07 -21.83
CA ASN A 289 20.66 -37.83 -23.06
C ASN A 289 20.78 -37.08 -24.39
N SER A 290 21.15 -35.78 -24.39
CA SER A 290 21.20 -35.05 -25.69
C SER A 290 22.36 -34.06 -25.87
N VAL A 291 23.43 -34.14 -25.10
CA VAL A 291 24.56 -33.22 -25.33
C VAL A 291 25.79 -34.01 -25.80
N THR A 292 25.74 -34.45 -27.03
CA THR A 292 26.97 -34.59 -27.84
C THR A 292 27.37 -33.17 -28.25
N VAL A 293 28.09 -32.43 -27.42
CA VAL A 293 28.69 -31.17 -27.80
C VAL A 293 29.77 -31.47 -28.81
N SER A 294 29.47 -31.19 -30.08
CA SER A 294 30.45 -31.28 -31.19
C SER A 294 31.54 -30.24 -30.94
N TYR A 295 32.66 -30.65 -30.41
CA TYR A 295 33.89 -29.87 -30.29
C TYR A 295 34.58 -29.59 -31.64
N THR A 296 33.93 -29.83 -32.77
CA THR A 296 34.52 -29.75 -34.10
C THR A 296 34.76 -28.31 -34.58
N HIS A 297 34.20 -27.28 -33.95
CA HIS A 297 34.37 -25.89 -34.38
C HIS A 297 35.53 -25.10 -33.76
N LEU A 298 36.12 -25.58 -32.66
CA LEU A 298 37.26 -24.87 -32.05
C LEU A 298 38.63 -25.27 -32.66
N ARG A 299 38.70 -26.40 -33.36
CA ARG A 299 39.95 -26.88 -33.96
C ARG A 299 40.23 -26.32 -35.37
N ALA A 300 39.28 -25.66 -35.99
CA ALA A 300 39.43 -25.10 -37.33
C ALA A 300 40.09 -23.69 -37.35
N HIS A 301 40.22 -23.04 -36.22
CA HIS A 301 40.83 -21.70 -36.14
C HIS A 301 42.31 -21.70 -35.71
N GLU A 302 42.84 -22.79 -35.17
CA GLU A 302 44.27 -22.88 -34.80
C GLU A 302 45.21 -23.33 -35.89
N THR A 303 44.68 -23.91 -36.99
CA THR A 303 45.52 -24.40 -38.10
C THR A 303 45.68 -23.41 -39.26
N SER A 304 45.17 -22.18 -39.16
CA SER A 304 45.25 -21.18 -40.20
C SER A 304 46.27 -20.04 -39.92
N GLN A 305 47.03 -20.12 -38.84
CA GLN A 305 48.06 -19.14 -38.49
C GLN A 305 49.51 -19.62 -38.57
N ASP A 306 49.73 -20.89 -39.00
CA ASP A 306 51.09 -21.43 -39.19
C ASP A 306 51.34 -21.86 -40.67
N LEU A 307 51.14 -20.91 -41.62
CA LEU A 307 51.74 -21.00 -42.97
C LEU A 307 52.04 -19.63 -43.49
#